data_9974c80cff4fb9800f83c02d9d2ba38a
#
_entry.id   9974c80cff4fb9800f83c02d9d2ba38a
#
_cell.length_a   1.000
_cell.length_b   1.000
_cell.length_c   1.000
_cell.angle_alpha   90.00
_cell.angle_beta   90.00
_cell.angle_gamma   90.00
#
_symmetry.space_group_name_H-M   'P 1'
#
loop_
_entity.id
_entity.type
_entity.pdbx_description
1 polymer ?
#
loop_
_entity_poly.entity_id
_entity_poly.type
_entity_poly.pdbx_seq_one_letter_code
_entity_poly.pdbx_strand_id
1 'polypeptide(L)'
;KDIFPNYKGHRKNDRDKSKIDWDKLFTITNTIKQELIDHFPFKVIEVPKCECDDVVGVLTKYITNNPDYNVQDGLIESNQPILICSSDNDFRQLNYPNVQQFSVHQKGMIERVTDVELLLLEKSIRGEASDGIPNVLSDDDSLINKKRQKSIYQTWIDPILEFRTIPNDIKEKVERNRTLIDFERIPKEISDSIIQSFLESK
;
A
#
# COMPACT_ATOMS: atom_id res chain seq x y z
N LYS A 1 -1.40 -14.10 2.57
CA LYS A 1 -2.09 -15.24 1.91
C LYS A 1 -3.04 -15.97 2.87
N ASP A 2 -2.84 -15.83 4.16
CA ASP A 2 -3.72 -16.44 5.17
C ASP A 2 -5.13 -15.85 5.13
N ILE A 3 -5.26 -14.56 4.76
CA ILE A 3 -6.54 -13.87 4.62
C ILE A 3 -7.18 -14.18 3.26
N PHE A 4 -6.39 -14.20 2.19
CA PHE A 4 -6.85 -14.45 0.82
C PHE A 4 -5.81 -15.26 0.03
N PRO A 5 -6.04 -16.56 -0.21
CA PRO A 5 -5.07 -17.46 -0.85
C PRO A 5 -4.64 -17.01 -2.26
N ASN A 6 -5.56 -16.35 -3.00
CA ASN A 6 -5.34 -15.90 -4.37
C ASN A 6 -4.59 -14.55 -4.47
N TYR A 7 -4.28 -13.91 -3.32
CA TYR A 7 -3.56 -12.64 -3.28
C TYR A 7 -2.23 -12.71 -4.04
N LYS A 8 -2.08 -11.84 -5.04
CA LYS A 8 -0.94 -11.79 -5.97
C LYS A 8 -0.61 -13.13 -6.67
N GLY A 9 -1.58 -14.07 -6.70
CA GLY A 9 -1.38 -15.41 -7.23
C GLY A 9 -1.06 -15.46 -8.74
N HIS A 10 -1.58 -14.50 -9.53
CA HIS A 10 -1.33 -14.40 -10.96
C HIS A 10 0.12 -13.98 -11.30
N ARG A 11 0.83 -13.27 -10.40
CA ARG A 11 2.17 -12.71 -10.65
C ARG A 11 3.22 -13.78 -11.00
N LYS A 12 3.12 -14.98 -10.40
CA LYS A 12 4.04 -16.08 -10.73
C LYS A 12 3.87 -16.51 -12.19
N ASN A 13 2.64 -16.74 -12.61
CA ASN A 13 2.33 -17.15 -13.98
C ASN A 13 2.75 -16.08 -15.01
N ASP A 14 2.63 -14.81 -14.66
CA ASP A 14 3.01 -13.71 -15.54
C ASP A 14 4.54 -13.56 -15.63
N ARG A 15 5.27 -13.81 -14.54
CA ARG A 15 6.74 -13.89 -14.54
C ARG A 15 7.24 -15.03 -15.42
N ASP A 16 6.67 -16.22 -15.26
CA ASP A 16 7.06 -17.42 -16.01
C ASP A 16 6.87 -17.26 -17.54
N LYS A 17 5.92 -16.39 -17.93
CA LYS A 17 5.66 -16.06 -19.35
C LYS A 17 6.45 -14.86 -19.86
N SER A 18 7.12 -14.13 -19.01
CA SER A 18 7.89 -12.95 -19.39
C SER A 18 9.22 -13.36 -20.03
N LYS A 19 9.76 -12.49 -20.89
CA LYS A 19 11.11 -12.66 -21.47
C LYS A 19 12.22 -12.11 -20.58
N ILE A 20 11.89 -11.68 -19.37
CA ILE A 20 12.82 -11.08 -18.42
C ILE A 20 13.58 -12.20 -17.73
N ASP A 21 14.89 -12.09 -17.67
CA ASP A 21 15.75 -12.91 -16.81
C ASP A 21 15.60 -12.39 -15.36
N TRP A 22 14.67 -12.99 -14.63
CA TRP A 22 14.33 -12.59 -13.27
C TRP A 22 15.46 -12.84 -12.28
N ASP A 23 16.26 -13.89 -12.47
CA ASP A 23 17.38 -14.21 -11.58
C ASP A 23 18.47 -13.14 -11.70
N LYS A 24 18.76 -12.72 -12.93
CA LYS A 24 19.68 -11.61 -13.20
C LYS A 24 19.15 -10.29 -12.64
N LEU A 25 17.85 -10.02 -12.81
CA LEU A 25 17.22 -8.82 -12.27
C LEU A 25 17.34 -8.77 -10.74
N PHE A 26 17.01 -9.87 -10.05
CA PHE A 26 17.13 -9.93 -8.59
C PHE A 26 18.58 -9.81 -8.11
N THR A 27 19.53 -10.41 -8.82
CA THR A 27 20.95 -10.26 -8.52
C THR A 27 21.39 -8.79 -8.61
N ILE A 28 21.02 -8.09 -9.68
CA ILE A 28 21.34 -6.66 -9.87
C ILE A 28 20.68 -5.82 -8.77
N THR A 29 19.41 -6.08 -8.45
CA THR A 29 18.69 -5.33 -7.41
C THR A 29 19.36 -5.51 -6.04
N ASN A 30 19.79 -6.74 -5.71
CA ASN A 30 20.50 -7.01 -4.46
C ASN A 30 21.87 -6.33 -4.41
N THR A 31 22.59 -6.27 -5.55
CA THR A 31 23.84 -5.52 -5.64
C THR A 31 23.61 -4.03 -5.39
N ILE A 32 22.63 -3.42 -6.06
CA ILE A 32 22.28 -2.00 -5.85
C ILE A 32 21.91 -1.74 -4.39
N LYS A 33 21.10 -2.62 -3.78
CA LYS A 33 20.75 -2.51 -2.37
C LYS A 33 21.98 -2.50 -1.48
N GLN A 34 22.92 -3.41 -1.71
CA GLN A 34 24.16 -3.47 -0.91
C GLN A 34 25.03 -2.22 -1.09
N GLU A 35 25.17 -1.72 -2.32
CA GLU A 35 25.88 -0.46 -2.60
C GLU A 35 25.26 0.74 -1.88
N LEU A 36 23.93 0.79 -1.79
CA LEU A 36 23.23 1.84 -1.02
C LEU A 36 23.52 1.75 0.47
N ILE A 37 23.57 0.54 1.04
CA ILE A 37 23.90 0.32 2.44
C ILE A 37 25.35 0.70 2.76
N ASP A 38 26.27 0.34 1.88
CA ASP A 38 27.71 0.46 2.14
C ASP A 38 28.24 1.86 1.88
N HIS A 39 27.68 2.60 0.92
CA HIS A 39 28.27 3.82 0.40
C HIS A 39 27.39 5.08 0.53
N PHE A 40 26.15 4.94 0.94
CA PHE A 40 25.22 6.08 1.02
C PHE A 40 24.65 6.24 2.45
N PRO A 41 24.30 7.47 2.86
CA PRO A 41 23.73 7.72 4.18
C PRO A 41 22.20 7.43 4.21
N PHE A 42 21.76 6.41 3.47
CA PHE A 42 20.36 6.05 3.41
C PHE A 42 20.06 4.85 4.32
N LYS A 43 18.94 4.91 5.03
CA LYS A 43 18.37 3.74 5.68
C LYS A 43 17.73 2.85 4.62
N VAL A 44 18.27 1.63 4.46
CA VAL A 44 17.68 0.62 3.57
C VAL A 44 16.96 -0.40 4.42
N ILE A 45 15.63 -0.41 4.32
CA ILE A 45 14.77 -1.21 5.18
C ILE A 45 14.16 -2.35 4.39
N GLU A 46 14.40 -3.56 4.85
CA GLU A 46 13.81 -4.78 4.32
C GLU A 46 13.37 -5.66 5.48
N VAL A 47 12.10 -5.99 5.51
CA VAL A 47 11.51 -6.81 6.57
C VAL A 47 10.91 -8.07 5.97
N PRO A 48 11.28 -9.27 6.43
CA PRO A 48 10.72 -10.52 5.91
C PRO A 48 9.20 -10.55 5.99
N LYS A 49 8.54 -11.01 4.93
CA LYS A 49 7.08 -11.12 4.80
C LYS A 49 6.33 -9.78 4.74
N CYS A 50 7.03 -8.66 4.64
CA CYS A 50 6.45 -7.35 4.43
C CYS A 50 6.57 -6.93 2.97
N GLU A 51 5.63 -6.12 2.50
CA GLU A 51 5.73 -5.41 1.24
C GLU A 51 6.33 -4.01 1.48
N CYS A 52 6.83 -3.39 0.42
CA CYS A 52 7.35 -2.02 0.52
C CYS A 52 6.27 -1.05 1.03
N ASP A 53 5.04 -1.30 0.62
CA ASP A 53 3.89 -0.46 0.98
C ASP A 53 3.57 -0.53 2.47
N ASP A 54 3.71 -1.73 3.09
CA ASP A 54 3.60 -1.90 4.54
C ASP A 54 4.66 -1.07 5.28
N VAL A 55 5.91 -1.14 4.79
CA VAL A 55 7.03 -0.39 5.40
C VAL A 55 6.77 1.11 5.34
N VAL A 56 6.37 1.63 4.18
CA VAL A 56 6.07 3.06 4.02
C VAL A 56 4.88 3.48 4.87
N GLY A 57 3.80 2.69 4.90
CA GLY A 57 2.61 2.94 5.70
C GLY A 57 2.92 3.04 7.19
N VAL A 58 3.60 2.03 7.73
CA VAL A 58 3.97 1.97 9.15
C VAL A 58 4.92 3.09 9.54
N LEU A 59 5.98 3.34 8.76
CA LEU A 59 6.96 4.37 9.10
C LEU A 59 6.41 5.78 8.97
N THR A 60 5.56 6.05 7.99
CA THR A 60 4.88 7.34 7.86
C THR A 60 4.05 7.63 9.10
N LYS A 61 3.26 6.65 9.55
CA LYS A 61 2.46 6.77 10.77
C LYS A 61 3.32 6.91 12.03
N TYR A 62 4.37 6.10 12.14
CA TYR A 62 5.30 6.13 13.28
C TYR A 62 6.00 7.48 13.41
N ILE A 63 6.58 8.00 12.34
CA ILE A 63 7.31 9.28 12.34
C ILE A 63 6.34 10.45 12.59
N THR A 64 5.15 10.43 11.98
CA THR A 64 4.16 11.50 12.15
C THR A 64 3.66 11.61 13.59
N ASN A 65 3.51 10.47 14.31
CA ASN A 65 2.92 10.45 15.64
C ASN A 65 3.97 10.38 16.77
N ASN A 66 5.26 10.36 16.46
CA ASN A 66 6.32 10.29 17.46
C ASN A 66 6.98 11.67 17.65
N PRO A 67 6.84 12.29 18.85
CA PRO A 67 7.42 13.61 19.15
C PRO A 67 8.94 13.70 18.96
N ASP A 68 9.66 12.58 19.06
CA ASP A 68 11.13 12.54 18.87
C ASP A 68 11.55 12.96 17.45
N TYR A 69 10.62 12.92 16.49
CA TYR A 69 10.84 13.36 15.10
C TYR A 69 10.29 14.75 14.82
N ASN A 70 9.72 15.44 15.80
CA ASN A 70 9.22 16.80 15.58
C ASN A 70 10.36 17.76 15.23
N VAL A 71 10.06 18.68 14.33
CA VAL A 71 10.98 19.74 13.90
C VAL A 71 10.64 21.03 14.66
N GLN A 72 11.67 21.67 15.22
CA GLN A 72 11.51 22.94 15.90
C GLN A 72 11.98 24.07 14.98
N ASP A 73 11.11 25.02 14.70
CA ASP A 73 11.42 26.25 13.98
C ASP A 73 11.09 27.43 14.87
N GLY A 74 12.11 27.93 15.56
CA GLY A 74 11.97 28.97 16.58
C GLY A 74 11.11 28.50 17.77
N LEU A 75 9.93 29.09 17.94
CA LEU A 75 8.97 28.77 19.00
C LEU A 75 7.88 27.77 18.51
N ILE A 76 7.92 27.39 17.25
CA ILE A 76 6.92 26.52 16.66
C ILE A 76 7.49 25.10 16.56
N GLU A 77 6.75 24.15 17.14
CA GLU A 77 6.99 22.72 16.98
C GLU A 77 6.01 22.17 15.93
N SER A 78 6.52 21.40 14.99
CA SER A 78 5.70 20.77 13.94
C SER A 78 6.17 19.34 13.68
N ASN A 79 5.27 18.51 13.14
CA ASN A 79 5.62 17.16 12.73
C ASN A 79 6.67 17.19 11.62
N GLN A 80 7.58 16.22 11.64
CA GLN A 80 8.59 16.04 10.59
C GLN A 80 7.92 15.99 9.21
N PRO A 81 8.28 16.86 8.25
CA PRO A 81 7.80 16.74 6.88
C PRO A 81 8.24 15.43 6.22
N ILE A 82 7.30 14.75 5.57
CA ILE A 82 7.53 13.48 4.88
C ILE A 82 7.15 13.62 3.41
N LEU A 83 8.08 13.26 2.53
CA LEU A 83 7.83 13.16 1.09
C LEU A 83 7.93 11.71 0.63
N ILE A 84 6.82 11.15 0.17
CA ILE A 84 6.77 9.81 -0.42
C ILE A 84 7.01 9.93 -1.93
N CYS A 85 8.15 9.43 -2.42
CA CYS A 85 8.48 9.43 -3.83
C CYS A 85 7.97 8.13 -4.49
N SER A 86 6.69 8.09 -4.84
CA SER A 86 6.03 6.94 -5.47
C SER A 86 4.85 7.37 -6.30
N SER A 87 4.60 6.65 -7.40
CA SER A 87 3.39 6.82 -8.23
C SER A 87 2.24 5.92 -7.79
N ASP A 88 2.42 5.13 -6.73
CA ASP A 88 1.40 4.21 -6.24
C ASP A 88 0.25 4.97 -5.56
N ASN A 89 -0.97 4.67 -6.00
CA ASN A 89 -2.18 5.29 -5.46
C ASN A 89 -2.54 4.80 -4.06
N ASP A 90 -1.94 3.71 -3.58
CA ASP A 90 -2.21 3.19 -2.25
C ASP A 90 -1.70 4.11 -1.16
N PHE A 91 -0.61 4.86 -1.42
CA PHE A 91 -0.10 5.86 -0.48
C PHE A 91 -1.00 7.08 -0.28
N ARG A 92 -2.03 7.29 -1.11
CA ARG A 92 -3.00 8.37 -0.92
C ARG A 92 -3.84 8.22 0.36
N GLN A 93 -3.85 7.04 0.97
CA GLN A 93 -4.45 6.82 2.30
C GLN A 93 -3.61 7.43 3.44
N LEU A 94 -2.31 7.71 3.23
CA LEU A 94 -1.43 8.35 4.20
C LEU A 94 -1.62 9.87 4.21
N ASN A 95 -2.84 10.31 4.49
CA ASN A 95 -3.28 11.69 4.35
C ASN A 95 -3.03 12.55 5.61
N TYR A 96 -1.81 12.52 6.14
CA TYR A 96 -1.41 13.36 7.29
C TYR A 96 -1.01 14.77 6.83
N PRO A 97 -1.20 15.83 7.67
CA PRO A 97 -0.86 17.22 7.31
C PRO A 97 0.59 17.44 6.86
N ASN A 98 1.53 16.68 7.44
CA ASN A 98 2.97 16.75 7.18
C ASN A 98 3.43 15.83 6.06
N VAL A 99 2.52 15.07 5.40
CA VAL A 99 2.86 14.09 4.36
C VAL A 99 2.48 14.60 3.00
N GLN A 100 3.38 14.47 2.05
CA GLN A 100 3.16 14.73 0.63
C GLN A 100 3.62 13.54 -0.21
N GLN A 101 2.99 13.32 -1.36
CA GLN A 101 3.38 12.29 -2.31
C GLN A 101 3.80 12.93 -3.64
N PHE A 102 4.97 12.53 -4.14
CA PHE A 102 5.48 12.94 -5.45
C PHE A 102 5.50 11.76 -6.41
N SER A 103 4.81 11.89 -7.53
CA SER A 103 4.85 10.89 -8.59
C SER A 103 6.02 11.16 -9.53
N VAL A 104 6.99 10.27 -9.52
CA VAL A 104 8.14 10.33 -10.46
C VAL A 104 7.67 10.16 -11.90
N HIS A 105 6.65 9.33 -12.12
CA HIS A 105 6.09 9.08 -13.45
C HIS A 105 5.36 10.32 -14.02
N GLN A 106 4.53 10.96 -13.21
CA GLN A 106 3.80 12.18 -13.60
C GLN A 106 4.63 13.46 -13.45
N LYS A 107 5.80 13.37 -12.81
CA LYS A 107 6.68 14.50 -12.50
C LYS A 107 5.99 15.62 -11.72
N GLY A 108 5.15 15.25 -10.76
CA GLY A 108 4.36 16.21 -9.98
C GLY A 108 3.87 15.65 -8.65
N MET A 109 3.38 16.55 -7.81
CA MET A 109 2.73 16.19 -6.55
C MET A 109 1.39 15.52 -6.82
N ILE A 110 1.09 14.46 -6.09
CA ILE A 110 -0.21 13.81 -6.12
C ILE A 110 -1.15 14.61 -5.21
N GLU A 111 -2.33 14.90 -5.73
CA GLU A 111 -3.36 15.61 -4.97
C GLU A 111 -3.84 14.76 -3.78
N ARG A 112 -3.98 15.42 -2.65
CA ARG A 112 -4.46 14.80 -1.41
C ARG A 112 -5.94 14.44 -1.54
N VAL A 113 -6.32 13.33 -0.93
CA VAL A 113 -7.74 12.97 -0.83
C VAL A 113 -8.40 13.74 0.32
N THR A 114 -9.64 14.11 0.15
CA THR A 114 -10.42 14.79 1.19
C THR A 114 -11.01 13.80 2.19
N ASP A 115 -11.25 12.56 1.77
CA ASP A 115 -11.91 11.53 2.56
C ASP A 115 -11.26 10.16 2.32
N VAL A 116 -10.37 9.78 3.22
CA VAL A 116 -9.62 8.50 3.16
C VAL A 116 -10.56 7.31 3.37
N GLU A 117 -11.56 7.42 4.23
CA GLU A 117 -12.52 6.34 4.48
C GLU A 117 -13.36 6.05 3.24
N LEU A 118 -13.76 7.09 2.52
CA LEU A 118 -14.48 6.94 1.25
C LEU A 118 -13.59 6.29 0.18
N LEU A 119 -12.34 6.72 0.06
CA LEU A 119 -11.35 6.11 -0.84
C LEU A 119 -11.20 4.61 -0.55
N LEU A 120 -11.00 4.24 0.71
CA LEU A 120 -10.79 2.85 1.12
C LEU A 120 -12.05 2.00 0.94
N LEU A 121 -13.24 2.56 1.21
CA LEU A 121 -14.51 1.88 0.96
C LEU A 121 -14.68 1.59 -0.54
N GLU A 122 -14.47 2.58 -1.41
CA GLU A 122 -14.57 2.39 -2.85
C GLU A 122 -13.57 1.34 -3.35
N LYS A 123 -12.29 1.43 -2.93
CA LYS A 123 -11.27 0.43 -3.28
C LYS A 123 -11.65 -0.97 -2.79
N SER A 124 -12.18 -1.09 -1.58
CA SER A 124 -12.61 -2.39 -1.03
C SER A 124 -13.75 -3.03 -1.83
N ILE A 125 -14.65 -2.21 -2.37
CA ILE A 125 -15.76 -2.68 -3.23
C ILE A 125 -15.25 -3.05 -4.63
N ARG A 126 -14.43 -2.18 -5.24
CA ARG A 126 -13.92 -2.40 -6.60
C ARG A 126 -12.84 -3.47 -6.67
N GLY A 127 -12.19 -3.76 -5.54
CA GLY A 127 -11.01 -4.62 -5.49
C GLY A 127 -9.78 -3.94 -6.10
N GLU A 128 -8.67 -4.68 -6.11
CA GLU A 128 -7.40 -4.25 -6.70
C GLU A 128 -6.85 -5.37 -7.61
N ALA A 129 -7.11 -5.23 -8.91
CA ALA A 129 -6.77 -6.28 -9.87
C ALA A 129 -5.26 -6.53 -10.00
N SER A 130 -4.44 -5.49 -9.83
CA SER A 130 -2.97 -5.58 -9.82
C SER A 130 -2.45 -6.47 -8.69
N ASP A 131 -3.19 -6.56 -7.60
CA ASP A 131 -2.88 -7.39 -6.43
C ASP A 131 -3.66 -8.71 -6.39
N GLY A 132 -4.49 -8.94 -7.41
CA GLY A 132 -5.29 -10.15 -7.50
C GLY A 132 -6.49 -10.14 -6.57
N ILE A 133 -6.92 -8.96 -6.09
CA ILE A 133 -8.09 -8.77 -5.24
C ILE A 133 -9.30 -8.51 -6.15
N PRO A 134 -10.25 -9.45 -6.29
CA PRO A 134 -11.42 -9.25 -7.15
C PRO A 134 -12.40 -8.26 -6.50
N ASN A 135 -13.21 -7.63 -7.34
CA ASN A 135 -14.31 -6.83 -6.83
C ASN A 135 -15.37 -7.70 -6.13
N VAL A 136 -16.19 -7.08 -5.28
CA VAL A 136 -17.13 -7.79 -4.40
C VAL A 136 -18.22 -8.58 -5.12
N LEU A 137 -18.53 -8.25 -6.38
CA LEU A 137 -19.53 -8.96 -7.19
C LEU A 137 -18.96 -10.17 -7.92
N SER A 138 -17.64 -10.28 -8.02
CA SER A 138 -16.95 -11.33 -8.77
C SER A 138 -16.56 -12.51 -7.88
N ASP A 139 -16.31 -13.66 -8.51
CA ASP A 139 -15.83 -14.83 -7.82
C ASP A 139 -14.36 -14.65 -7.42
N ASP A 140 -13.95 -15.25 -6.32
CA ASP A 140 -12.62 -15.10 -5.74
C ASP A 140 -11.49 -15.65 -6.62
N ASP A 141 -11.80 -16.54 -7.54
CA ASP A 141 -10.86 -17.10 -8.50
C ASP A 141 -10.82 -16.36 -9.86
N SER A 142 -11.59 -15.27 -10.00
CA SER A 142 -11.76 -14.58 -11.28
C SER A 142 -10.44 -14.11 -11.86
N LEU A 143 -9.60 -13.48 -11.07
CA LEU A 143 -8.34 -12.89 -11.54
C LEU A 143 -7.26 -13.96 -11.79
N ILE A 144 -7.16 -14.95 -10.91
CA ILE A 144 -6.17 -16.03 -11.08
C ILE A 144 -6.47 -16.89 -12.29
N ASN A 145 -7.75 -17.12 -12.60
CA ASN A 145 -8.22 -17.89 -13.75
C ASN A 145 -8.44 -17.03 -15.00
N LYS A 146 -8.08 -15.74 -14.96
CA LYS A 146 -8.27 -14.78 -16.07
C LYS A 146 -9.73 -14.71 -16.57
N LYS A 147 -10.70 -14.94 -15.67
CA LYS A 147 -12.12 -14.76 -15.94
C LYS A 147 -12.46 -13.27 -15.92
N ARG A 148 -13.41 -12.86 -16.76
CA ARG A 148 -13.91 -11.49 -16.72
C ARG A 148 -14.65 -11.23 -15.41
N GLN A 149 -14.26 -10.18 -14.71
CA GLN A 149 -14.97 -9.71 -13.52
C GLN A 149 -16.35 -9.15 -13.88
N LYS A 150 -17.31 -9.29 -12.97
CA LYS A 150 -18.60 -8.59 -13.06
C LYS A 150 -18.37 -7.07 -13.02
N SER A 151 -19.12 -6.36 -13.84
CA SER A 151 -19.00 -4.89 -13.88
C SER A 151 -19.65 -4.27 -12.66
N ILE A 152 -18.97 -3.30 -12.03
CA ILE A 152 -19.55 -2.42 -11.01
C ILE A 152 -19.86 -1.08 -11.68
N TYR A 153 -21.16 -0.78 -11.76
CA TYR A 153 -21.63 0.48 -12.31
C TYR A 153 -21.61 1.57 -11.24
N GLN A 154 -21.31 2.79 -11.64
CA GLN A 154 -21.25 3.93 -10.73
C GLN A 154 -22.59 4.13 -10.00
N THR A 155 -23.69 4.04 -10.71
CA THR A 155 -25.05 4.14 -10.14
C THR A 155 -25.38 3.10 -9.07
N TRP A 156 -24.67 1.96 -9.08
CA TRP A 156 -24.84 0.92 -8.06
C TRP A 156 -23.99 1.21 -6.81
N ILE A 157 -22.79 1.76 -7.00
CA ILE A 157 -21.88 2.03 -5.88
C ILE A 157 -22.19 3.35 -5.18
N ASP A 158 -22.67 4.37 -5.90
CA ASP A 158 -22.91 5.71 -5.37
C ASP A 158 -23.74 5.73 -4.07
N PRO A 159 -24.88 5.01 -3.94
CA PRO A 159 -25.62 4.99 -2.68
C PRO A 159 -24.82 4.37 -1.53
N ILE A 160 -23.97 3.37 -1.82
CA ILE A 160 -23.14 2.74 -0.78
C ILE A 160 -22.09 3.73 -0.27
N LEU A 161 -21.47 4.50 -1.18
CA LEU A 161 -20.48 5.50 -0.83
C LEU A 161 -21.11 6.71 -0.11
N GLU A 162 -22.27 7.18 -0.57
CA GLU A 162 -22.98 8.31 0.01
C GLU A 162 -23.44 8.02 1.44
N PHE A 163 -24.12 6.90 1.65
CA PHE A 163 -24.67 6.53 2.95
C PHE A 163 -23.72 5.69 3.80
N ARG A 164 -22.56 5.28 3.26
CA ARG A 164 -21.58 4.40 3.91
C ARG A 164 -22.21 3.13 4.48
N THR A 165 -23.26 2.65 3.82
CA THR A 165 -24.01 1.46 4.24
C THR A 165 -23.74 0.31 3.30
N ILE A 166 -23.02 -0.71 3.81
CA ILE A 166 -22.62 -1.87 3.03
C ILE A 166 -23.72 -2.91 3.04
N PRO A 167 -24.25 -3.34 1.87
CA PRO A 167 -25.21 -4.44 1.80
C PRO A 167 -24.67 -5.73 2.41
N ASN A 168 -25.55 -6.51 3.07
CA ASN A 168 -25.12 -7.70 3.81
C ASN A 168 -24.52 -8.79 2.92
N ASP A 169 -24.97 -8.92 1.68
CA ASP A 169 -24.52 -9.92 0.71
C ASP A 169 -23.08 -9.72 0.22
N ILE A 170 -22.54 -8.50 0.34
CA ILE A 170 -21.15 -8.19 -0.04
C ILE A 170 -20.25 -7.86 1.15
N LYS A 171 -20.80 -7.76 2.36
CA LYS A 171 -20.10 -7.26 3.55
C LYS A 171 -18.82 -8.03 3.86
N GLU A 172 -18.86 -9.35 3.78
CA GLU A 172 -17.71 -10.21 4.03
C GLU A 172 -16.56 -9.95 3.02
N LYS A 173 -16.92 -9.80 1.74
CA LYS A 173 -15.91 -9.50 0.70
C LYS A 173 -15.34 -8.09 0.85
N VAL A 174 -16.16 -7.10 1.20
CA VAL A 174 -15.70 -5.74 1.49
C VAL A 174 -14.70 -5.77 2.65
N GLU A 175 -15.04 -6.44 3.75
CA GLU A 175 -14.19 -6.54 4.94
C GLU A 175 -12.86 -7.25 4.64
N ARG A 176 -12.89 -8.36 3.91
CA ARG A 176 -11.70 -9.05 3.45
C ARG A 176 -10.82 -8.16 2.57
N ASN A 177 -11.41 -7.51 1.56
CA ASN A 177 -10.68 -6.63 0.65
C ASN A 177 -10.09 -5.45 1.42
N ARG A 178 -10.87 -4.86 2.36
CA ARG A 178 -10.40 -3.79 3.23
C ARG A 178 -9.18 -4.20 4.04
N THR A 179 -9.18 -5.41 4.59
CA THR A 179 -8.06 -5.94 5.38
C THR A 179 -6.77 -6.09 4.55
N LEU A 180 -6.88 -6.26 3.24
CA LEU A 180 -5.73 -6.40 2.34
C LEU A 180 -5.20 -5.05 1.81
N ILE A 181 -6.00 -3.99 1.90
CA ILE A 181 -5.72 -2.69 1.27
C ILE A 181 -5.36 -1.61 2.30
N ASP A 182 -5.96 -1.68 3.50
CA ASP A 182 -5.92 -0.64 4.52
C ASP A 182 -4.66 -0.77 5.40
N PHE A 183 -3.76 0.20 5.35
CA PHE A 183 -2.53 0.21 6.16
C PHE A 183 -2.79 0.28 7.67
N GLU A 184 -3.97 0.77 8.10
CA GLU A 184 -4.34 0.73 9.52
C GLU A 184 -4.58 -0.70 10.03
N ARG A 185 -4.71 -1.68 9.13
CA ARG A 185 -4.94 -3.09 9.46
C ARG A 185 -3.70 -3.97 9.40
N ILE A 186 -2.54 -3.37 9.20
CA ILE A 186 -1.26 -4.09 9.29
C ILE A 186 -1.12 -4.66 10.71
N PRO A 187 -0.85 -5.97 10.86
CA PRO A 187 -0.70 -6.60 12.16
C PRO A 187 0.38 -5.93 13.01
N LYS A 188 0.13 -5.85 14.32
CA LYS A 188 1.02 -5.17 15.26
C LYS A 188 2.44 -5.76 15.23
N GLU A 189 2.58 -7.07 15.16
CA GLU A 189 3.88 -7.75 15.11
C GLU A 189 4.69 -7.37 13.87
N ILE A 190 4.01 -7.14 12.74
CA ILE A 190 4.62 -6.65 11.50
C ILE A 190 5.06 -5.21 11.68
N SER A 191 4.18 -4.36 12.22
CA SER A 191 4.48 -2.95 12.49
C SER A 191 5.67 -2.80 13.45
N ASP A 192 5.70 -3.57 14.53
CA ASP A 192 6.80 -3.55 15.49
C ASP A 192 8.13 -3.98 14.84
N SER A 193 8.10 -5.01 13.97
CA SER A 193 9.29 -5.47 13.24
C SER A 193 9.82 -4.42 12.25
N ILE A 194 8.92 -3.69 11.58
CA ILE A 194 9.29 -2.59 10.68
C ILE A 194 9.94 -1.45 11.46
N ILE A 195 9.35 -1.02 12.57
CA ILE A 195 9.87 0.05 13.41
C ILE A 195 11.25 -0.34 13.97
N GLN A 196 11.39 -1.57 14.46
CA GLN A 196 12.68 -2.06 14.96
C GLN A 196 13.74 -2.03 13.85
N SER A 197 13.44 -2.55 12.66
CA SER A 197 14.36 -2.51 11.52
C SER A 197 14.78 -1.07 11.16
N PHE A 198 13.85 -0.12 11.21
CA PHE A 198 14.13 1.30 10.99
C PHE A 198 15.06 1.89 12.04
N LEU A 199 14.86 1.57 13.32
CA LEU A 199 15.69 2.08 14.43
C LEU A 199 17.10 1.49 14.40
N GLU A 200 17.25 0.22 14.01
CA GLU A 200 18.53 -0.49 13.94
C GLU A 200 19.32 -0.21 12.64
N SER A 201 18.65 0.24 11.57
CA SER A 201 19.31 0.58 10.31
C SER A 201 20.23 1.80 10.46
N LYS A 202 21.41 1.76 9.82
CA LYS A 202 22.41 2.83 9.85
C LYS A 202 21.96 4.07 9.11
#